data_87aed96ee4ae3396b3f3c53a3a4e88f8
#
_entry.id   87aed96ee4ae3396b3f3c53a3a4e88f8
#
_cell.length_a   1.000
_cell.length_b   1.000
_cell.length_c   1.000
_cell.angle_alpha   90.00
_cell.angle_beta   90.00
_cell.angle_gamma   90.00
#
_symmetry.space_group_name_H-M   'P 1'
#
loop_
_entity.id
_entity.type
_entity.pdbx_description
1 polymer ?
#
loop_
_entity_poly.entity_id
_entity_poly.type
_entity_poly.pdbx_seq_one_letter_code
_entity_poly.pdbx_strand_id
1 'polypeptide(L)'
;PWTTVSQQKIKGGSTAECRIRFGIRSFGDNGSGRLALNGRAIFLRGEANCAEYPENGHPPMTIPEWKEMLLKYRSYGINFVRFHSHCEPEAAFAAADELGMLLQPELSHWDPKDAFGTEESYRYYRAELVDLLKTYANHPSFVMLTLGNELQAQDEGRERMRELVRTAKRMDPTRLYANGSNAFYGEEGCDPESDFYTSQSCKDVVIRGTFSGMRGYLNENYP
;
A
#
# COMPACT_ATOMS: atom_id res chain seq x y z
N PRO A 1 1.70 -9.17 -17.07
CA PRO A 1 1.44 -7.80 -17.54
C PRO A 1 1.25 -7.75 -19.06
N TRP A 2 0.43 -6.84 -19.49
CA TRP A 2 0.20 -6.54 -20.90
C TRP A 2 1.07 -5.34 -21.30
N THR A 3 1.42 -5.24 -22.58
CA THR A 3 2.13 -4.06 -23.09
C THR A 3 1.33 -3.49 -24.25
N THR A 4 1.01 -2.21 -24.18
CA THR A 4 0.49 -1.47 -25.34
C THR A 4 1.61 -0.64 -25.95
N VAL A 5 1.60 -0.52 -27.27
CA VAL A 5 2.54 0.31 -28.01
C VAL A 5 1.74 1.38 -28.73
N SER A 6 2.06 2.64 -28.48
CA SER A 6 1.51 3.79 -29.19
C SER A 6 2.59 4.39 -30.07
N GLN A 7 2.27 4.64 -31.34
CA GLN A 7 3.16 5.30 -32.28
C GLN A 7 2.51 6.59 -32.76
N GLN A 8 3.24 7.67 -32.69
CA GLN A 8 2.81 8.98 -33.19
C GLN A 8 3.80 9.51 -34.25
N LYS A 9 3.28 9.84 -35.42
CA LYS A 9 4.05 10.54 -36.43
C LYS A 9 4.23 12.00 -36.05
N ILE A 10 5.46 12.43 -35.96
CA ILE A 10 5.84 13.82 -35.68
C ILE A 10 6.01 14.58 -37.00
N LYS A 11 5.69 15.88 -36.99
CA LYS A 11 5.88 16.77 -38.15
C LYS A 11 7.36 16.77 -38.53
N GLY A 12 7.69 16.26 -39.73
CA GLY A 12 9.08 16.08 -40.20
C GLY A 12 9.45 14.61 -40.50
N GLY A 13 8.49 13.67 -40.44
CA GLY A 13 8.68 12.29 -40.88
C GLY A 13 9.24 11.32 -39.80
N SER A 14 9.58 11.83 -38.61
CA SER A 14 9.98 10.98 -37.48
C SER A 14 8.78 10.31 -36.83
N THR A 15 8.99 9.12 -36.25
CA THR A 15 7.98 8.40 -35.47
C THR A 15 8.44 8.35 -34.00
N ALA A 16 7.59 8.80 -33.10
CA ALA A 16 7.77 8.55 -31.66
C ALA A 16 7.01 7.29 -31.27
N GLU A 17 7.65 6.42 -30.51
CA GLU A 17 7.05 5.22 -29.96
C GLU A 17 7.03 5.34 -28.44
N CYS A 18 5.87 5.05 -27.84
CA CYS A 18 5.69 4.95 -26.39
C CYS A 18 5.20 3.54 -26.06
N ARG A 19 5.89 2.85 -25.17
CA ARG A 19 5.51 1.53 -24.67
C ARG A 19 5.06 1.65 -23.22
N ILE A 20 3.83 1.23 -22.97
CA ILE A 20 3.26 1.26 -21.61
C ILE A 20 2.93 -0.18 -21.21
N ARG A 21 3.49 -0.62 -20.10
CA ARG A 21 3.13 -1.88 -19.44
C ARG A 21 1.98 -1.63 -18.48
N PHE A 22 1.05 -2.57 -18.41
CA PHE A 22 -0.06 -2.53 -17.46
C PHE A 22 -0.53 -3.94 -17.13
N GLY A 23 -1.32 -4.08 -16.07
CA GLY A 23 -1.97 -5.33 -15.72
C GLY A 23 -3.43 -5.12 -15.38
N ILE A 24 -4.24 -6.15 -15.60
CA ILE A 24 -5.65 -6.17 -15.24
C ILE A 24 -5.82 -7.16 -14.09
N ARG A 25 -6.45 -6.71 -13.02
CA ARG A 25 -6.80 -7.52 -11.86
C ARG A 25 -8.05 -6.95 -11.19
N SER A 26 -8.74 -7.77 -10.42
CA SER A 26 -9.65 -7.32 -9.38
C SER A 26 -9.08 -7.68 -8.00
N PHE A 27 -9.16 -6.76 -7.05
CA PHE A 27 -8.72 -6.97 -5.67
C PHE A 27 -9.68 -6.24 -4.73
N GLY A 28 -10.17 -6.92 -3.71
CA GLY A 28 -11.12 -6.35 -2.76
C GLY A 28 -11.84 -7.41 -1.94
N ASP A 29 -12.91 -7.01 -1.26
CA ASP A 29 -13.80 -7.92 -0.55
C ASP A 29 -14.61 -8.77 -1.56
N ASN A 30 -14.75 -10.04 -1.24
CA ASN A 30 -15.58 -10.98 -2.02
C ASN A 30 -17.06 -11.00 -1.61
N GLY A 31 -17.49 -10.05 -0.78
CA GLY A 31 -18.84 -9.98 -0.24
C GLY A 31 -19.08 -10.82 1.02
N SER A 32 -18.05 -11.50 1.53
CA SER A 32 -18.09 -12.28 2.79
C SER A 32 -17.10 -11.81 3.84
N GLY A 33 -16.57 -10.58 3.71
CA GLY A 33 -15.55 -10.03 4.60
C GLY A 33 -14.15 -10.63 4.38
N ARG A 34 -13.92 -11.27 3.23
CA ARG A 34 -12.61 -11.84 2.90
C ARG A 34 -12.03 -11.19 1.65
N LEU A 35 -10.74 -10.95 1.68
CA LEU A 35 -10.03 -10.48 0.50
C LEU A 35 -10.05 -11.52 -0.62
N ALA A 36 -10.20 -11.03 -1.85
CA ALA A 36 -10.12 -11.83 -3.06
C ALA A 36 -9.26 -11.16 -4.12
N LEU A 37 -8.52 -11.96 -4.85
CA LEU A 37 -7.78 -11.59 -6.05
C LEU A 37 -8.38 -12.33 -7.25
N ASN A 38 -8.87 -11.59 -8.25
CA ASN A 38 -9.51 -12.15 -9.44
C ASN A 38 -10.64 -13.14 -9.10
N GLY A 39 -11.48 -12.76 -8.12
CA GLY A 39 -12.62 -13.55 -7.66
C GLY A 39 -12.28 -14.74 -6.76
N ARG A 40 -11.02 -15.02 -6.50
CA ARG A 40 -10.58 -16.09 -5.60
C ARG A 40 -10.14 -15.54 -4.26
N ALA A 41 -10.66 -16.12 -3.17
CA ALA A 41 -10.25 -15.75 -1.83
C ALA A 41 -8.73 -15.89 -1.66
N ILE A 42 -8.12 -14.88 -1.06
CA ILE A 42 -6.68 -14.83 -0.80
C ILE A 42 -6.44 -14.52 0.68
N PHE A 43 -5.42 -15.15 1.24
CA PHE A 43 -4.87 -14.79 2.54
C PHE A 43 -3.52 -14.11 2.36
N LEU A 44 -3.40 -12.89 2.86
CA LEU A 44 -2.15 -12.13 2.78
C LEU A 44 -1.19 -12.59 3.87
N ARG A 45 -0.06 -13.13 3.44
CA ARG A 45 1.10 -13.40 4.30
C ARG A 45 2.13 -12.33 3.98
N GLY A 46 2.18 -11.32 4.85
CA GLY A 46 2.91 -10.09 4.59
C GLY A 46 4.28 -10.02 5.26
N GLU A 47 5.16 -9.29 4.61
CA GLU A 47 6.41 -8.77 5.15
C GLU A 47 6.33 -7.25 5.24
N ALA A 48 6.89 -6.67 6.31
CA ALA A 48 7.05 -5.23 6.44
C ALA A 48 8.49 -4.85 6.10
N ASN A 49 8.70 -4.34 4.90
CA ASN A 49 10.00 -3.80 4.49
C ASN A 49 10.16 -2.40 5.08
N CYS A 50 11.15 -2.24 5.96
CA CYS A 50 11.47 -0.98 6.64
C CYS A 50 12.60 -0.19 5.97
N ALA A 51 12.86 -0.40 4.69
CA ALA A 51 13.94 0.23 3.93
C ALA A 51 15.34 0.03 4.53
N GLU A 52 15.57 -1.14 5.12
CA GLU A 52 16.87 -1.50 5.69
C GLU A 52 17.74 -2.18 4.64
N TYR A 53 18.73 -1.45 4.14
CA TYR A 53 19.67 -1.91 3.11
C TYR A 53 21.11 -1.74 3.58
N PRO A 54 21.57 -2.56 4.56
CA PRO A 54 22.84 -2.34 5.24
C PRO A 54 24.07 -2.52 4.33
N GLU A 55 23.95 -3.32 3.27
CA GLU A 55 25.06 -3.58 2.35
C GLU A 55 25.34 -2.40 1.40
N ASN A 56 24.26 -1.75 0.92
CA ASN A 56 24.35 -0.72 -0.12
C ASN A 56 23.96 0.68 0.36
N GLY A 57 23.28 0.79 1.49
CA GLY A 57 22.76 2.05 2.02
C GLY A 57 21.62 2.67 1.20
N HIS A 58 21.08 1.96 0.23
CA HIS A 58 19.95 2.38 -0.60
C HIS A 58 19.15 1.16 -1.10
N PRO A 59 17.89 1.33 -1.50
CA PRO A 59 17.11 0.24 -2.08
C PRO A 59 17.72 -0.27 -3.37
N PRO A 60 17.45 -1.52 -3.75
CA PRO A 60 17.75 -2.02 -5.09
C PRO A 60 17.10 -1.12 -6.15
N MET A 61 17.85 -0.81 -7.20
CA MET A 61 17.38 0.10 -8.26
C MET A 61 17.02 -0.61 -9.56
N THR A 62 17.24 -1.92 -9.62
CA THR A 62 17.01 -2.72 -10.82
C THR A 62 15.99 -3.82 -10.59
N ILE A 63 15.27 -4.20 -11.65
CA ILE A 63 14.30 -5.30 -11.61
C ILE A 63 14.94 -6.65 -11.18
N PRO A 64 16.13 -7.04 -11.67
CA PRO A 64 16.77 -8.28 -11.23
C PRO A 64 17.06 -8.34 -9.72
N GLU A 65 17.57 -7.26 -9.14
CA GLU A 65 17.86 -7.19 -7.69
C GLU A 65 16.55 -7.30 -6.87
N TRP A 66 15.50 -6.60 -7.27
CA TRP A 66 14.19 -6.72 -6.63
C TRP A 66 13.61 -8.12 -6.78
N LYS A 67 13.78 -8.77 -7.92
CA LYS A 67 13.34 -10.16 -8.10
C LYS A 67 14.05 -11.10 -7.15
N GLU A 68 15.34 -10.95 -6.96
CA GLU A 68 16.11 -11.77 -6.01
C GLU A 68 15.53 -11.64 -4.60
N MET A 69 15.30 -10.42 -4.11
CA MET A 69 14.69 -10.16 -2.81
C MET A 69 13.28 -10.75 -2.69
N LEU A 70 12.42 -10.47 -3.66
CA LEU A 70 11.03 -10.93 -3.64
C LEU A 70 10.92 -12.45 -3.76
N LEU A 71 11.80 -13.11 -4.51
CA LEU A 71 11.87 -14.57 -4.57
C LEU A 71 12.30 -15.16 -3.22
N LYS A 72 13.19 -14.51 -2.49
CA LYS A 72 13.55 -14.90 -1.13
C LYS A 72 12.34 -14.81 -0.20
N TYR A 73 11.59 -13.71 -0.21
CA TYR A 73 10.34 -13.59 0.53
C TYR A 73 9.34 -14.69 0.15
N ARG A 74 9.17 -14.92 -1.15
CA ARG A 74 8.27 -15.97 -1.64
C ARG A 74 8.67 -17.38 -1.17
N SER A 75 9.96 -17.69 -1.03
CA SER A 75 10.44 -18.97 -0.52
C SER A 75 10.02 -19.25 0.93
N TYR A 76 9.70 -18.19 1.70
CA TYR A 76 9.10 -18.28 3.04
C TYR A 76 7.56 -18.26 3.01
N GLY A 77 6.95 -18.32 1.82
CA GLY A 77 5.49 -18.30 1.66
C GLY A 77 4.86 -16.91 1.72
N ILE A 78 5.66 -15.83 1.70
CA ILE A 78 5.19 -14.45 1.66
C ILE A 78 4.63 -14.15 0.26
N ASN A 79 3.46 -13.51 0.20
CA ASN A 79 2.80 -13.12 -1.04
C ASN A 79 2.42 -11.63 -1.08
N PHE A 80 2.79 -10.88 -0.06
CA PHE A 80 2.45 -9.48 0.12
C PHE A 80 3.60 -8.73 0.81
N VAL A 81 3.93 -7.54 0.34
CA VAL A 81 4.95 -6.69 0.97
C VAL A 81 4.37 -5.31 1.23
N ARG A 82 4.47 -4.87 2.46
CA ARG A 82 4.19 -3.52 2.90
C ARG A 82 5.48 -2.73 2.97
N PHE A 83 5.54 -1.57 2.35
CA PHE A 83 6.64 -0.62 2.47
C PHE A 83 6.35 0.35 3.61
N HIS A 84 7.00 0.11 4.73
CA HIS A 84 6.75 0.81 6.00
C HIS A 84 7.21 2.27 5.92
N SER A 85 6.26 3.20 5.92
CA SER A 85 6.48 4.65 5.85
C SER A 85 7.28 5.11 4.62
N HIS A 86 7.16 4.41 3.49
CA HIS A 86 7.82 4.81 2.25
C HIS A 86 7.18 4.15 1.01
N CYS A 87 7.64 4.58 -0.15
CA CYS A 87 7.35 3.96 -1.43
C CYS A 87 8.67 3.61 -2.12
N GLU A 88 8.79 2.38 -2.60
CA GLU A 88 9.97 1.89 -3.29
C GLU A 88 10.02 2.33 -4.76
N PRO A 89 11.20 2.24 -5.43
CA PRO A 89 11.34 2.57 -6.84
C PRO A 89 10.48 1.71 -7.75
N GLU A 90 10.21 2.20 -8.98
CA GLU A 90 9.44 1.47 -10.01
C GLU A 90 9.94 0.04 -10.24
N ALA A 91 11.24 -0.21 -10.09
CA ALA A 91 11.83 -1.54 -10.22
C ALA A 91 11.22 -2.56 -9.26
N ALA A 92 10.82 -2.16 -8.05
CA ALA A 92 10.12 -3.01 -7.09
C ALA A 92 8.76 -3.44 -7.61
N PHE A 93 7.98 -2.49 -8.13
CA PHE A 93 6.65 -2.76 -8.68
C PHE A 93 6.73 -3.62 -9.94
N ALA A 94 7.67 -3.33 -10.83
CA ALA A 94 7.87 -4.12 -12.04
C ALA A 94 8.28 -5.57 -11.72
N ALA A 95 9.17 -5.77 -10.75
CA ALA A 95 9.55 -7.10 -10.29
C ALA A 95 8.37 -7.85 -9.64
N ALA A 96 7.61 -7.15 -8.80
CA ALA A 96 6.41 -7.69 -8.15
C ALA A 96 5.33 -8.10 -9.16
N ASP A 97 5.10 -7.28 -10.20
CA ASP A 97 4.19 -7.61 -11.30
C ASP A 97 4.57 -8.92 -12.00
N GLU A 98 5.87 -9.11 -12.25
CA GLU A 98 6.35 -10.32 -12.91
C GLU A 98 6.27 -11.58 -12.04
N LEU A 99 6.43 -11.41 -10.73
CA LEU A 99 6.41 -12.51 -9.77
C LEU A 99 5.03 -12.79 -9.17
N GLY A 100 4.06 -11.88 -9.35
CA GLY A 100 2.75 -11.98 -8.71
C GLY A 100 2.79 -11.69 -7.21
N MET A 101 3.76 -10.89 -6.74
CA MET A 101 3.81 -10.37 -5.38
C MET A 101 2.88 -9.17 -5.26
N LEU A 102 2.11 -9.07 -4.17
CA LEU A 102 1.23 -7.94 -3.92
C LEU A 102 1.95 -6.90 -3.07
N LEU A 103 1.67 -5.62 -3.32
CA LEU A 103 2.37 -4.50 -2.69
C LEU A 103 1.40 -3.51 -2.03
N GLN A 104 1.84 -2.99 -0.89
CA GLN A 104 1.24 -1.86 -0.18
C GLN A 104 2.31 -0.80 0.10
N PRO A 105 2.49 0.19 -0.75
CA PRO A 105 3.25 1.38 -0.37
C PRO A 105 2.52 2.21 0.67
N GLU A 106 3.27 3.03 1.37
CA GLU A 106 2.78 4.05 2.29
C GLU A 106 3.32 5.41 1.89
N LEU A 107 2.62 6.48 2.30
CA LEU A 107 3.25 7.80 2.27
C LEU A 107 4.43 7.81 3.25
N SER A 108 5.40 8.67 3.00
CA SER A 108 6.60 8.80 3.81
C SER A 108 6.30 9.48 5.17
N HIS A 109 5.27 8.99 5.85
CA HIS A 109 4.72 9.60 7.05
C HIS A 109 4.68 8.65 8.25
N TRP A 110 5.25 9.12 9.35
CA TRP A 110 5.19 8.46 10.64
C TRP A 110 5.11 9.53 11.73
N ASP A 111 3.91 9.80 12.21
CA ASP A 111 3.67 10.79 13.27
C ASP A 111 2.69 10.23 14.30
N PRO A 112 3.17 9.82 15.48
CA PRO A 112 2.33 9.27 16.53
C PRO A 112 1.69 10.34 17.43
N LYS A 113 1.65 11.62 17.01
CA LYS A 113 1.15 12.73 17.84
C LYS A 113 0.14 13.62 17.12
N ASP A 114 0.50 14.14 15.96
CA ASP A 114 -0.28 15.16 15.24
C ASP A 114 -0.19 15.00 13.72
N ALA A 115 -0.43 13.78 13.25
CA ALA A 115 -0.41 13.48 11.83
C ALA A 115 -1.34 14.39 11.05
N PHE A 116 -0.82 15.02 9.99
CA PHE A 116 -1.53 15.98 9.14
C PHE A 116 -2.08 17.21 9.87
N GLY A 117 -1.58 17.50 11.07
CA GLY A 117 -2.07 18.63 11.89
C GLY A 117 -1.77 20.00 11.32
N THR A 118 -0.72 20.16 10.50
CA THR A 118 -0.40 21.43 9.84
C THR A 118 -0.82 21.44 8.37
N GLU A 119 -1.13 22.62 7.85
CA GLU A 119 -1.44 22.82 6.43
C GLU A 119 -0.26 22.45 5.51
N GLU A 120 0.97 22.72 5.96
CA GLU A 120 2.18 22.38 5.21
C GLU A 120 2.33 20.85 5.05
N SER A 121 2.22 20.12 6.16
CA SER A 121 2.25 18.66 6.18
C SER A 121 1.15 18.08 5.27
N TYR A 122 -0.08 18.55 5.43
CA TYR A 122 -1.20 18.09 4.61
C TYR A 122 -0.97 18.33 3.12
N ARG A 123 -0.51 19.52 2.72
CA ARG A 123 -0.22 19.82 1.32
C ARG A 123 0.89 18.94 0.73
N TYR A 124 1.95 18.71 1.52
CA TYR A 124 3.05 17.85 1.09
C TYR A 124 2.57 16.43 0.81
N TYR A 125 1.92 15.81 1.78
CA TYR A 125 1.47 14.42 1.65
C TYR A 125 0.32 14.25 0.64
N ARG A 126 -0.50 15.28 0.45
CA ARG A 126 -1.49 15.28 -0.62
C ARG A 126 -0.83 15.26 -2.00
N ALA A 127 0.23 16.00 -2.19
CA ALA A 127 1.00 15.98 -3.43
C ALA A 127 1.66 14.61 -3.63
N GLU A 128 2.33 14.08 -2.62
CA GLU A 128 2.95 12.74 -2.65
C GLU A 128 1.93 11.65 -3.01
N LEU A 129 0.75 11.65 -2.38
CA LEU A 129 -0.33 10.72 -2.70
C LEU A 129 -0.73 10.75 -4.17
N VAL A 130 -0.93 11.96 -4.70
CA VAL A 130 -1.33 12.15 -6.11
C VAL A 130 -0.24 11.66 -7.05
N ASP A 131 1.01 11.97 -6.77
CA ASP A 131 2.14 11.58 -7.60
C ASP A 131 2.37 10.06 -7.57
N LEU A 132 2.27 9.44 -6.37
CA LEU A 132 2.37 8.00 -6.21
C LEU A 132 1.27 7.27 -7.01
N LEU A 133 0.02 7.68 -6.85
CA LEU A 133 -1.10 7.08 -7.57
C LEU A 133 -0.97 7.21 -9.08
N LYS A 134 -0.49 8.35 -9.59
CA LYS A 134 -0.25 8.56 -11.04
C LYS A 134 0.91 7.73 -11.56
N THR A 135 2.02 7.70 -10.81
CA THR A 135 3.24 7.03 -11.22
C THR A 135 3.06 5.51 -11.30
N TYR A 136 2.40 4.94 -10.29
CA TYR A 136 2.28 3.49 -10.16
C TYR A 136 0.91 2.93 -10.58
N ALA A 137 0.07 3.73 -11.24
CA ALA A 137 -1.29 3.34 -11.65
C ALA A 137 -1.34 2.03 -12.44
N ASN A 138 -0.35 1.79 -13.30
CA ASN A 138 -0.32 0.66 -14.23
C ASN A 138 0.15 -0.65 -13.61
N HIS A 139 0.63 -0.64 -12.36
CA HIS A 139 1.16 -1.83 -11.69
C HIS A 139 0.06 -2.65 -11.03
N PRO A 140 -0.25 -3.86 -11.53
CA PRO A 140 -1.27 -4.73 -10.92
C PRO A 140 -0.85 -5.27 -9.55
N SER A 141 0.43 -5.30 -9.23
CA SER A 141 0.96 -5.66 -7.90
C SER A 141 0.57 -4.66 -6.82
N PHE A 142 0.39 -3.40 -7.14
CA PHE A 142 -0.03 -2.36 -6.22
C PHE A 142 -1.52 -2.51 -5.91
N VAL A 143 -1.87 -3.03 -4.74
CA VAL A 143 -3.25 -3.39 -4.36
C VAL A 143 -3.80 -2.61 -3.17
N MET A 144 -2.95 -2.12 -2.28
CA MET A 144 -3.33 -1.41 -1.06
C MET A 144 -2.42 -0.20 -0.85
N LEU A 145 -2.94 0.85 -0.18
CA LEU A 145 -2.16 2.00 0.24
C LEU A 145 -2.66 2.52 1.59
N THR A 146 -1.73 2.92 2.45
CA THR A 146 -2.04 3.66 3.68
C THR A 146 -1.28 4.99 3.72
N LEU A 147 -1.82 5.93 4.52
CA LEU A 147 -1.25 7.27 4.62
C LEU A 147 0.03 7.34 5.47
N GLY A 148 0.49 6.21 5.97
CA GLY A 148 1.70 6.09 6.78
C GLY A 148 1.55 5.09 7.92
N ASN A 149 2.56 5.07 8.82
CA ASN A 149 2.64 4.14 9.92
C ASN A 149 2.37 4.80 11.27
N GLU A 150 1.65 4.11 12.15
CA GLU A 150 1.39 4.49 13.55
C GLU A 150 0.89 5.94 13.72
N LEU A 151 0.10 6.40 12.76
CA LEU A 151 -0.39 7.77 12.73
C LEU A 151 -1.42 7.98 13.84
N GLN A 152 -1.21 9.04 14.62
CA GLN A 152 -2.20 9.58 15.54
C GLN A 152 -2.48 11.02 15.14
N ALA A 153 -3.73 11.40 15.07
CA ALA A 153 -4.14 12.73 14.62
C ALA A 153 -5.18 13.32 15.56
N GLN A 154 -5.13 14.64 15.71
CA GLN A 154 -6.20 15.44 16.29
C GLN A 154 -7.35 15.57 15.29
N ASP A 155 -8.44 16.23 15.66
CA ASP A 155 -9.64 16.28 14.86
C ASP A 155 -9.44 16.80 13.44
N GLU A 156 -8.65 17.87 13.27
CA GLU A 156 -8.32 18.41 11.96
C GLU A 156 -7.48 17.45 11.13
N GLY A 157 -6.47 16.85 11.73
CA GLY A 157 -5.65 15.85 11.08
C GLY A 157 -6.47 14.63 10.66
N ARG A 158 -7.41 14.17 11.49
CA ARG A 158 -8.32 13.07 11.15
C ARG A 158 -9.19 13.39 9.94
N GLU A 159 -9.76 14.59 9.86
CA GLU A 159 -10.56 14.95 8.69
C GLU A 159 -9.73 15.07 7.43
N ARG A 160 -8.50 15.59 7.53
CA ARG A 160 -7.54 15.62 6.43
C ARG A 160 -7.17 14.21 5.95
N MET A 161 -6.97 13.28 6.88
CA MET A 161 -6.74 11.86 6.53
C MET A 161 -7.93 11.26 5.76
N ARG A 162 -9.15 11.50 6.23
CA ARG A 162 -10.38 11.07 5.52
C ARG A 162 -10.46 11.66 4.12
N GLU A 163 -10.15 12.95 3.98
CA GLU A 163 -10.12 13.59 2.66
C GLU A 163 -9.08 12.96 1.72
N LEU A 164 -7.89 12.64 2.23
CA LEU A 164 -6.86 11.95 1.45
C LEU A 164 -7.32 10.55 1.00
N VAL A 165 -7.95 9.78 1.88
CA VAL A 165 -8.52 8.47 1.53
C VAL A 165 -9.61 8.62 0.48
N ARG A 166 -10.56 9.55 0.66
CA ARG A 166 -11.59 9.85 -0.35
C ARG A 166 -10.97 10.28 -1.69
N THR A 167 -9.90 11.05 -1.65
CA THR A 167 -9.20 11.49 -2.85
C THR A 167 -8.55 10.31 -3.57
N ALA A 168 -7.86 9.42 -2.84
CA ALA A 168 -7.27 8.22 -3.41
C ALA A 168 -8.33 7.32 -4.08
N LYS A 169 -9.45 7.08 -3.41
CA LYS A 169 -10.58 6.30 -3.95
C LYS A 169 -11.18 6.91 -5.23
N ARG A 170 -11.28 8.23 -5.29
CA ARG A 170 -11.74 8.92 -6.52
C ARG A 170 -10.75 8.80 -7.67
N MET A 171 -9.44 8.85 -7.37
CA MET A 171 -8.39 8.76 -8.38
C MET A 171 -8.23 7.35 -8.93
N ASP A 172 -8.29 6.35 -8.04
CA ASP A 172 -8.16 4.94 -8.42
C ASP A 172 -9.01 4.04 -7.52
N PRO A 173 -10.23 3.70 -7.93
CA PRO A 173 -11.13 2.84 -7.16
C PRO A 173 -10.78 1.36 -7.24
N THR A 174 -9.67 0.99 -7.87
CA THR A 174 -9.29 -0.41 -8.09
C THR A 174 -8.40 -0.98 -6.99
N ARG A 175 -8.09 -0.20 -5.97
CA ARG A 175 -7.26 -0.54 -4.81
C ARG A 175 -8.02 -0.33 -3.51
N LEU A 176 -7.45 -0.81 -2.41
CA LEU A 176 -7.97 -0.54 -1.08
C LEU A 176 -7.09 0.50 -0.37
N TYR A 177 -7.75 1.37 0.39
CA TYR A 177 -7.12 2.49 1.07
C TYR A 177 -7.50 2.55 2.53
N ALA A 178 -6.55 2.93 3.39
CA ALA A 178 -6.81 3.15 4.80
C ALA A 178 -5.98 4.32 5.37
N ASN A 179 -6.44 4.87 6.47
CA ASN A 179 -5.83 6.01 7.14
C ASN A 179 -4.38 5.76 7.58
N GLY A 180 -4.05 4.52 7.96
CA GLY A 180 -2.68 4.20 8.38
C GLY A 180 -2.50 2.72 8.63
N SER A 181 -1.25 2.30 8.63
CA SER A 181 -0.86 0.98 9.09
C SER A 181 -0.51 1.03 10.56
N ASN A 182 -0.84 -0.04 11.29
CA ASN A 182 -0.55 -0.15 12.71
C ASN A 182 -1.08 1.06 13.53
N ALA A 183 -2.19 1.64 13.10
CA ALA A 183 -2.81 2.79 13.71
C ALA A 183 -3.49 2.44 15.05
N PHE A 184 -3.76 3.47 15.85
CA PHE A 184 -4.49 3.33 17.10
C PHE A 184 -5.92 3.82 16.89
N TYR A 185 -6.88 2.91 16.96
CA TYR A 185 -8.29 3.19 16.62
C TYR A 185 -9.22 3.25 17.84
N GLY A 186 -8.74 3.32 19.04
CA GLY A 186 -9.54 3.48 20.24
C GLY A 186 -10.86 2.65 20.28
N GLU A 187 -11.84 3.15 21.01
CA GLU A 187 -13.15 2.50 21.15
C GLU A 187 -13.99 2.49 19.86
N GLU A 188 -13.83 3.50 19.01
CA GLU A 188 -14.60 3.64 17.77
C GLU A 188 -14.22 2.59 16.71
N GLY A 189 -13.03 2.03 16.83
CA GLY A 189 -12.50 1.07 15.86
C GLY A 189 -12.03 1.69 14.57
N CYS A 190 -12.23 1.00 13.46
CA CYS A 190 -11.76 1.43 12.14
C CYS A 190 -12.49 2.70 11.67
N ASP A 191 -11.74 3.64 11.06
CA ASP A 191 -12.33 4.83 10.45
C ASP A 191 -13.24 4.42 9.27
N PRO A 192 -14.45 5.02 9.16
CA PRO A 192 -15.44 4.62 8.15
C PRO A 192 -15.00 4.86 6.71
N GLU A 193 -14.03 5.73 6.47
CA GLU A 193 -13.48 5.96 5.12
C GLU A 193 -12.45 4.88 4.73
N SER A 194 -11.89 4.14 5.68
CA SER A 194 -10.91 3.09 5.42
C SER A 194 -11.58 1.81 4.92
N ASP A 195 -11.01 1.20 3.88
CA ASP A 195 -11.47 -0.10 3.35
C ASP A 195 -10.99 -1.28 4.21
N PHE A 196 -9.93 -1.07 4.98
CA PHE A 196 -9.33 -2.06 5.87
C PHE A 196 -8.62 -1.35 7.02
N TYR A 197 -8.20 -2.12 8.01
CA TYR A 197 -7.30 -1.61 9.04
C TYR A 197 -6.28 -2.66 9.46
N THR A 198 -5.12 -2.17 9.86
CA THR A 198 -4.10 -2.92 10.58
C THR A 198 -3.77 -2.12 11.83
N SER A 199 -3.91 -2.71 12.99
CA SER A 199 -3.79 -2.01 14.26
C SER A 199 -3.12 -2.86 15.32
N GLN A 200 -2.48 -2.19 16.28
CA GLN A 200 -2.01 -2.84 17.51
C GLN A 200 -3.19 -3.17 18.44
N SER A 201 -4.25 -2.38 18.35
CA SER A 201 -5.45 -2.57 19.13
C SER A 201 -6.68 -2.22 18.30
N CYS A 202 -7.80 -2.86 18.62
CA CYS A 202 -9.11 -2.52 18.10
C CYS A 202 -10.08 -2.49 19.26
N LYS A 203 -10.82 -1.38 19.43
CA LYS A 203 -11.75 -1.18 20.54
C LYS A 203 -11.11 -1.50 21.89
N ASP A 204 -9.92 -0.92 22.10
CA ASP A 204 -9.10 -1.07 23.33
C ASP A 204 -8.60 -2.49 23.65
N VAL A 205 -8.81 -3.42 22.73
CA VAL A 205 -8.23 -4.76 22.83
C VAL A 205 -6.94 -4.82 22.03
N VAL A 206 -5.84 -5.16 22.69
CA VAL A 206 -4.56 -5.38 22.03
C VAL A 206 -4.63 -6.62 21.16
N ILE A 207 -4.45 -6.46 19.86
CA ILE A 207 -4.49 -7.53 18.85
C ILE A 207 -3.12 -7.89 18.29
N ARG A 208 -2.12 -7.07 18.55
CA ARG A 208 -0.77 -7.30 18.06
C ARG A 208 0.07 -8.02 19.12
N GLY A 209 0.64 -9.12 18.71
CA GLY A 209 1.77 -9.89 19.17
C GLY A 209 2.49 -9.57 20.47
N THR A 210 1.81 -9.24 21.54
CA THR A 210 2.41 -9.40 22.86
C THR A 210 1.99 -10.78 23.40
N PHE A 211 2.86 -11.42 24.11
CA PHE A 211 2.60 -12.75 24.68
C PHE A 211 1.37 -12.79 25.58
N SER A 212 1.04 -11.70 26.23
CA SER A 212 -0.15 -11.55 27.04
C SER A 212 -1.45 -11.47 26.24
N GLY A 213 -1.37 -11.11 24.97
CA GLY A 213 -2.50 -11.00 24.06
C GLY A 213 -2.81 -12.26 23.25
N MET A 214 -2.09 -13.33 23.48
CA MET A 214 -2.19 -14.56 22.69
C MET A 214 -3.60 -15.15 22.59
N ARG A 215 -4.48 -14.82 23.50
CA ARG A 215 -5.87 -15.28 23.49
C ARG A 215 -6.74 -14.52 22.50
N GLY A 216 -6.29 -13.37 22.03
CA GLY A 216 -7.14 -12.44 21.32
C GLY A 216 -7.18 -12.58 19.81
N TYR A 217 -6.26 -13.30 19.22
CA TYR A 217 -6.19 -13.37 17.78
C TYR A 217 -6.56 -14.69 17.17
N LEU A 218 -7.22 -15.47 17.94
CA LEU A 218 -7.92 -16.58 17.35
C LEU A 218 -9.08 -16.03 16.55
N ASN A 219 -9.22 -16.53 15.35
CA ASN A 219 -10.23 -16.12 14.37
C ASN A 219 -11.67 -16.10 14.87
N GLU A 220 -11.91 -16.68 16.00
CA GLU A 220 -13.20 -16.71 16.69
C GLU A 220 -13.65 -15.34 17.20
N ASN A 221 -12.72 -14.44 17.48
CA ASN A 221 -13.01 -13.14 18.06
C ASN A 221 -12.77 -11.97 17.09
N TYR A 222 -12.04 -12.21 16.00
CA TYR A 222 -11.62 -11.20 15.03
C TYR A 222 -11.69 -11.79 13.63
N PRO A 223 -12.83 -11.66 12.97
CA PRO A 223 -13.03 -12.15 11.61
C PRO A 223 -12.15 -11.43 10.58
#